data_f8a8320639a196af8402d5e063ead7f7
#
_entry.id   f8a8320639a196af8402d5e063ead7f7
#
_cell.length_a   1.000
_cell.length_b   1.000
_cell.length_c   1.000
_cell.angle_alpha   90.00
_cell.angle_beta   90.00
_cell.angle_gamma   90.00
#
_symmetry.space_group_name_H-M   'P 1'
#
loop_
_entity.id
_entity.type
_entity.pdbx_description
1 polymer ?
#
loop_
_entity_poly.entity_id
_entity_poly.type
_entity_poly.pdbx_seq_one_letter_code
_entity_poly.pdbx_strand_id
1 'polypeptide(L)'
;MTVFPLVLLFGICLSSASAGPALKATARKPLTQTFFPPTSFQTFDAGVDHPLSRRDGSLADAASAFVETQLKVDSKTVKFKSGYSSDIAQYAYIKQQHNNITFANSVANVAFKDGKVVSFGNSFSKPSSFASSTPTVSVDAAISAAEKALDGTHNKIPTTLEYLVNADNTATLIHVVQVQNQAKGTWYEAFVDAHSGKFISAIDLVANAAYRVLPIFKQDLTEGFEFLVNPQNLASSPLGWHNDGNTATNDTSGNNALAYLDQDQTATTPQSAPGLIFNYTQDPTVSPSEQVATACSPLVQNSQGIDNANFGTPPDGQSGQMNMYLWDITDPERDGGLENDIVTHEMTHGITNRMTGGGTGRCLQIVESQGLGEGWSDTMADWMEQVGPTIVDFTLGSYVDGGVPIRSRPYSTNSTTNPYTYSTLLEVGEVHDIGEIWANMLHNVLAALVDARGFSKTARTDPSGSEGNVIFLHLFIDALALQPCQPDFLQARDAIIQADQNRYAGANKCVLWKAFASRGLGFKAFDYTDDFSLPDGC
;
A
#
# COMPACT_ATOMS: atom_id res chain seq x y z
N MET A 1 -34.38 -26.97 68.47
CA MET A 1 -33.12 -26.94 67.68
C MET A 1 -33.38 -27.70 66.42
N THR A 2 -33.78 -26.97 65.37
CA THR A 2 -34.12 -27.55 64.08
C THR A 2 -33.06 -27.08 63.08
N VAL A 3 -32.29 -28.00 62.55
CA VAL A 3 -31.22 -27.74 61.56
C VAL A 3 -31.86 -27.87 60.17
N PHE A 4 -31.83 -26.80 59.38
CA PHE A 4 -32.19 -26.82 57.97
C PHE A 4 -30.94 -27.16 57.15
N PRO A 5 -30.99 -28.06 56.17
CA PRO A 5 -29.89 -28.25 55.21
C PRO A 5 -29.99 -27.23 54.08
N LEU A 6 -28.90 -26.54 53.82
CA LEU A 6 -28.68 -25.66 52.70
C LEU A 6 -28.42 -26.50 51.44
N VAL A 7 -29.38 -26.52 50.53
CA VAL A 7 -29.18 -27.13 49.20
C VAL A 7 -28.56 -26.10 48.29
N LEU A 8 -27.27 -26.30 47.94
CA LEU A 8 -26.59 -25.55 46.88
C LEU A 8 -27.08 -26.09 45.52
N LEU A 9 -27.89 -25.31 44.82
CA LEU A 9 -28.13 -25.53 43.38
C LEU A 9 -26.93 -24.99 42.59
N PHE A 10 -26.13 -25.89 42.03
CA PHE A 10 -25.21 -25.55 40.94
C PHE A 10 -26.04 -25.34 39.67
N GLY A 11 -26.29 -24.09 39.32
CA GLY A 11 -26.77 -23.72 38.01
C GLY A 11 -25.61 -23.83 37.00
N ILE A 12 -25.63 -24.88 36.18
CA ILE A 12 -24.77 -24.95 35.00
C ILE A 12 -25.35 -23.98 33.98
N CYS A 13 -24.81 -22.78 33.88
CA CYS A 13 -25.01 -21.93 32.70
C CYS A 13 -24.22 -22.54 31.56
N LEU A 14 -24.90 -23.33 30.74
CA LEU A 14 -24.45 -23.59 29.37
C LEU A 14 -24.61 -22.28 28.59
N SER A 15 -23.55 -21.46 28.59
CA SER A 15 -23.42 -20.42 27.58
C SER A 15 -23.18 -21.12 26.25
N SER A 16 -24.23 -21.20 25.44
CA SER A 16 -24.08 -21.43 24.01
C SER A 16 -23.30 -20.23 23.46
N ALA A 17 -22.01 -20.41 23.24
CA ALA A 17 -21.24 -19.53 22.39
C ALA A 17 -21.88 -19.64 21.00
N SER A 18 -22.81 -18.73 20.69
CA SER A 18 -23.15 -18.44 19.31
C SER A 18 -21.89 -17.77 18.76
N ALA A 19 -21.20 -18.44 17.83
CA ALA A 19 -20.28 -17.77 16.95
C ALA A 19 -21.02 -16.53 16.41
N GLY A 20 -20.59 -15.34 16.82
CA GLY A 20 -21.08 -14.11 16.24
C GLY A 20 -20.85 -14.18 14.74
N PRO A 21 -21.72 -13.60 13.92
CA PRO A 21 -21.46 -13.55 12.49
C PRO A 21 -20.09 -12.88 12.32
N ALA A 22 -19.22 -13.54 11.52
CA ALA A 22 -18.01 -12.91 11.04
C ALA A 22 -18.42 -11.50 10.57
N LEU A 23 -17.86 -10.47 11.21
CA LEU A 23 -18.15 -9.09 10.86
C LEU A 23 -17.73 -8.94 9.40
N LYS A 24 -18.70 -9.01 8.50
CA LYS A 24 -18.52 -8.48 7.16
C LYS A 24 -18.18 -7.01 7.41
N ALA A 25 -16.94 -6.63 7.11
CA ALA A 25 -16.58 -5.24 6.99
C ALA A 25 -17.78 -4.56 6.33
N THR A 26 -18.38 -3.55 6.99
CA THR A 26 -19.59 -2.92 6.46
C THR A 26 -19.23 -2.43 5.08
N ALA A 27 -19.64 -3.19 4.06
CA ALA A 27 -19.27 -2.96 2.69
C ALA A 27 -19.57 -1.50 2.39
N ARG A 28 -18.53 -0.69 2.22
CA ARG A 28 -18.69 0.70 1.81
C ARG A 28 -19.61 0.68 0.60
N LYS A 29 -20.58 1.60 0.57
CA LYS A 29 -21.50 1.70 -0.56
C LYS A 29 -20.65 1.69 -1.83
N PRO A 30 -20.83 0.74 -2.77
CA PRO A 30 -19.96 0.64 -3.92
C PRO A 30 -19.98 1.98 -4.66
N LEU A 31 -18.83 2.63 -4.71
CA LEU A 31 -18.62 3.82 -5.54
C LEU A 31 -18.79 3.41 -7.00
N THR A 32 -19.27 4.32 -7.83
CA THR A 32 -19.20 4.11 -9.27
C THR A 32 -17.74 3.94 -9.64
N GLN A 33 -17.37 2.72 -10.07
CA GLN A 33 -16.00 2.38 -10.38
C GLN A 33 -15.48 3.25 -11.53
N THR A 34 -14.29 3.81 -11.34
CA THR A 34 -13.60 4.56 -12.40
C THR A 34 -13.11 3.60 -13.47
N PHE A 35 -13.38 3.90 -14.73
CA PHE A 35 -12.80 3.16 -15.84
C PHE A 35 -11.30 3.49 -15.97
N PHE A 36 -10.48 2.47 -16.16
CA PHE A 36 -9.07 2.61 -16.51
C PHE A 36 -8.83 2.00 -17.90
N PRO A 37 -8.12 2.72 -18.80
CA PRO A 37 -7.73 2.13 -20.08
C PRO A 37 -6.85 0.90 -19.89
N PRO A 38 -6.93 -0.10 -20.79
CA PRO A 38 -6.08 -1.29 -20.74
C PRO A 38 -4.61 -0.92 -20.66
N THR A 39 -3.87 -1.62 -19.80
CA THR A 39 -2.44 -1.40 -19.55
C THR A 39 -1.61 -2.40 -20.35
N SER A 40 -0.46 -1.95 -20.87
CA SER A 40 0.60 -2.80 -21.40
C SER A 40 1.87 -2.63 -20.58
N PHE A 41 2.62 -3.70 -20.41
CA PHE A 41 3.91 -3.69 -19.72
C PHE A 41 4.94 -4.49 -20.51
N GLN A 42 6.17 -3.99 -20.58
CA GLN A 42 7.30 -4.62 -21.26
C GLN A 42 8.57 -4.46 -20.43
N THR A 43 9.32 -5.52 -20.31
CA THR A 43 10.68 -5.52 -19.75
C THR A 43 11.70 -5.77 -20.85
N PHE A 44 12.92 -5.27 -20.67
CA PHE A 44 13.96 -5.30 -21.71
C PHE A 44 15.30 -5.84 -21.20
N ASP A 45 15.31 -6.74 -20.25
CA ASP A 45 16.52 -7.38 -19.69
C ASP A 45 17.70 -6.42 -19.51
N ALA A 46 18.71 -6.50 -20.39
CA ALA A 46 19.89 -5.62 -20.39
C ALA A 46 19.63 -4.20 -20.94
N GLY A 47 18.38 -3.91 -21.30
CA GLY A 47 17.94 -2.61 -21.77
C GLY A 47 18.02 -2.39 -23.28
N VAL A 48 17.17 -1.49 -23.77
CA VAL A 48 17.13 -1.04 -25.17
C VAL A 48 17.48 0.44 -25.27
N ASP A 49 18.03 0.84 -26.43
CA ASP A 49 18.35 2.24 -26.70
C ASP A 49 17.06 3.07 -26.82
N HIS A 50 17.14 4.33 -26.41
CA HIS A 50 16.10 5.34 -26.64
C HIS A 50 16.56 6.40 -27.66
N PRO A 51 15.66 7.21 -28.25
CA PRO A 51 16.02 8.13 -29.35
C PRO A 51 17.11 9.15 -29.00
N LEU A 52 17.33 9.43 -27.71
CA LEU A 52 18.34 10.38 -27.24
C LEU A 52 19.55 9.71 -26.57
N SER A 53 19.72 8.38 -26.66
CA SER A 53 20.80 7.64 -26.00
C SER A 53 22.23 8.08 -26.38
N ARG A 54 22.39 8.83 -27.49
CA ARG A 54 23.66 9.39 -27.96
C ARG A 54 23.76 10.91 -27.79
N ARG A 55 22.89 11.51 -27.02
CA ARG A 55 22.83 12.97 -26.77
C ARG A 55 22.68 13.22 -25.28
N ASP A 56 23.28 14.30 -24.81
CA ASP A 56 23.01 14.81 -23.47
C ASP A 56 21.54 15.30 -23.43
N GLY A 57 20.71 14.62 -22.65
CA GLY A 57 19.31 14.95 -22.45
C GLY A 57 18.92 14.70 -21.01
N SER A 58 17.92 15.46 -20.52
CA SER A 58 17.37 15.20 -19.20
C SER A 58 16.59 13.87 -19.18
N LEU A 59 16.37 13.30 -17.99
CA LEU A 59 15.49 12.14 -17.81
C LEU A 59 14.10 12.39 -18.42
N ALA A 60 13.59 13.61 -18.28
CA ALA A 60 12.31 14.03 -18.86
C ALA A 60 12.30 13.96 -20.39
N ASP A 61 13.38 14.45 -21.04
CA ASP A 61 13.50 14.43 -22.51
C ASP A 61 13.64 12.98 -23.01
N ALA A 62 14.50 12.19 -22.37
CA ALA A 62 14.73 10.79 -22.74
C ALA A 62 13.45 9.95 -22.64
N ALA A 63 12.72 10.08 -21.54
CA ALA A 63 11.49 9.35 -21.30
C ALA A 63 10.37 9.79 -22.26
N SER A 64 10.22 11.09 -22.47
CA SER A 64 9.21 11.62 -23.42
C SER A 64 9.49 11.13 -24.84
N ALA A 65 10.72 11.24 -25.32
CA ALA A 65 11.12 10.78 -26.65
C ALA A 65 10.94 9.25 -26.81
N PHE A 66 11.19 8.48 -25.77
CA PHE A 66 10.94 7.03 -25.80
C PHE A 66 9.45 6.73 -25.94
N VAL A 67 8.59 7.35 -25.10
CA VAL A 67 7.13 7.16 -25.16
C VAL A 67 6.56 7.59 -26.51
N GLU A 68 6.97 8.75 -27.03
CA GLU A 68 6.56 9.23 -28.36
C GLU A 68 6.87 8.22 -29.46
N THR A 69 8.06 7.65 -29.42
CA THR A 69 8.53 6.67 -30.41
C THR A 69 7.80 5.34 -30.29
N GLN A 70 7.67 4.81 -29.08
CA GLN A 70 7.05 3.51 -28.82
C GLN A 70 5.56 3.54 -29.15
N LEU A 71 4.85 4.59 -28.75
CA LEU A 71 3.41 4.72 -28.97
C LEU A 71 3.04 5.38 -30.31
N LYS A 72 4.03 5.92 -31.03
CA LYS A 72 3.85 6.66 -32.30
C LYS A 72 2.86 7.81 -32.13
N VAL A 73 3.04 8.61 -31.08
CA VAL A 73 2.22 9.76 -30.74
C VAL A 73 3.00 11.07 -30.91
N ASP A 74 2.27 12.17 -31.12
CA ASP A 74 2.85 13.51 -31.18
C ASP A 74 3.38 13.94 -29.81
N SER A 75 4.50 14.66 -29.77
CA SER A 75 5.10 15.20 -28.53
C SER A 75 4.11 16.03 -27.69
N LYS A 76 3.15 16.70 -28.33
CA LYS A 76 2.06 17.43 -27.66
C LYS A 76 1.11 16.53 -26.86
N THR A 77 1.18 15.21 -27.06
CA THR A 77 0.35 14.22 -26.34
C THR A 77 1.04 13.75 -25.06
N VAL A 78 2.33 13.99 -24.94
CA VAL A 78 3.19 13.48 -23.86
C VAL A 78 3.52 14.59 -22.88
N LYS A 79 3.27 14.39 -21.60
CA LYS A 79 3.61 15.32 -20.53
C LYS A 79 4.40 14.62 -19.45
N PHE A 80 5.68 14.95 -19.35
CA PHE A 80 6.47 14.51 -18.19
C PHE A 80 5.83 15.02 -16.89
N LYS A 81 5.59 14.13 -15.94
CA LYS A 81 5.01 14.46 -14.63
C LYS A 81 6.11 14.61 -13.58
N SER A 82 6.88 13.58 -13.41
CA SER A 82 7.92 13.50 -12.38
C SER A 82 8.91 12.38 -12.73
N GLY A 83 10.01 12.33 -12.00
CA GLY A 83 10.96 11.23 -12.07
C GLY A 83 11.95 11.35 -10.93
N TYR A 84 12.62 10.25 -10.62
CA TYR A 84 13.67 10.21 -9.63
C TYR A 84 14.76 9.21 -10.03
N SER A 85 15.90 9.28 -9.36
CA SER A 85 17.01 8.34 -9.53
C SER A 85 17.25 7.63 -8.21
N SER A 86 17.36 6.32 -8.26
CA SER A 86 17.89 5.49 -7.18
C SER A 86 19.37 5.18 -7.43
N ASP A 87 19.94 4.36 -6.58
CA ASP A 87 21.29 3.80 -6.75
C ASP A 87 21.38 2.82 -7.91
N ILE A 88 20.27 2.30 -8.42
CA ILE A 88 20.19 1.23 -9.43
C ILE A 88 19.65 1.72 -10.77
N ALA A 89 18.65 2.59 -10.76
CA ALA A 89 17.92 2.98 -11.96
C ALA A 89 17.35 4.40 -11.85
N GLN A 90 16.90 4.94 -12.97
CA GLN A 90 16.15 6.18 -13.05
C GLN A 90 14.73 5.87 -13.48
N TYR A 91 13.75 6.50 -12.87
CA TYR A 91 12.32 6.27 -13.12
C TYR A 91 11.67 7.56 -13.58
N ALA A 92 10.90 7.48 -14.64
CA ALA A 92 10.18 8.61 -15.23
C ALA A 92 8.70 8.27 -15.38
N TYR A 93 7.86 9.22 -14.98
CA TYR A 93 6.40 9.12 -15.00
C TYR A 93 5.81 10.16 -15.92
N ILE A 94 4.91 9.73 -16.78
CA ILE A 94 4.38 10.51 -17.88
C ILE A 94 2.87 10.44 -17.87
N LYS A 95 2.20 11.58 -18.02
CA LYS A 95 0.76 11.67 -18.27
C LYS A 95 0.50 11.88 -19.76
N GLN A 96 -0.55 11.27 -20.26
CA GLN A 96 -1.11 11.67 -21.53
C GLN A 96 -1.75 13.06 -21.39
N GLN A 97 -1.68 13.88 -22.44
CA GLN A 97 -2.35 15.18 -22.48
C GLN A 97 -3.00 15.45 -23.83
N HIS A 98 -4.01 16.31 -23.82
CA HIS A 98 -4.65 16.86 -25.00
C HIS A 98 -4.91 18.36 -24.77
N ASN A 99 -4.47 19.22 -25.70
CA ASN A 99 -4.56 20.68 -25.56
C ASN A 99 -4.02 21.22 -24.22
N ASN A 100 -2.88 20.70 -23.76
CA ASN A 100 -2.23 21.03 -22.49
C ASN A 100 -3.02 20.62 -21.23
N ILE A 101 -4.10 19.87 -21.36
CA ILE A 101 -4.84 19.29 -20.23
C ILE A 101 -4.48 17.82 -20.13
N THR A 102 -4.03 17.38 -18.95
CA THR A 102 -3.63 16.00 -18.69
C THR A 102 -4.83 15.09 -18.51
N PHE A 103 -4.60 13.79 -18.72
CA PHE A 103 -5.59 12.76 -18.40
C PHE A 103 -5.45 12.25 -16.97
N ALA A 104 -6.56 12.00 -16.31
CA ALA A 104 -6.60 11.45 -14.97
C ALA A 104 -6.23 9.95 -14.92
N ASN A 105 -6.56 9.20 -15.98
CA ASN A 105 -6.47 7.76 -16.05
C ASN A 105 -5.67 7.22 -17.25
N SER A 106 -4.79 8.03 -17.85
CA SER A 106 -3.91 7.64 -18.97
C SER A 106 -2.47 8.07 -18.67
N VAL A 107 -1.64 7.10 -18.32
CA VAL A 107 -0.26 7.32 -17.83
C VAL A 107 0.72 6.38 -18.51
N ALA A 108 2.01 6.68 -18.40
CA ALA A 108 3.09 5.76 -18.73
C ALA A 108 4.24 5.92 -17.74
N ASN A 109 4.99 4.85 -17.52
CA ASN A 109 6.22 4.84 -16.74
C ASN A 109 7.35 4.21 -17.55
N VAL A 110 8.54 4.78 -17.42
CA VAL A 110 9.76 4.32 -18.09
C VAL A 110 10.88 4.24 -17.07
N ALA A 111 11.51 3.08 -16.97
CA ALA A 111 12.70 2.92 -16.14
C ALA A 111 13.96 2.83 -17.01
N PHE A 112 15.03 3.48 -16.54
CA PHE A 112 16.33 3.51 -17.21
C PHE A 112 17.41 2.95 -16.31
N LYS A 113 18.30 2.16 -16.88
CA LYS A 113 19.54 1.73 -16.25
C LYS A 113 20.69 1.88 -17.24
N ASP A 114 21.80 2.44 -16.80
CA ASP A 114 22.99 2.67 -17.62
C ASP A 114 22.66 3.38 -18.96
N GLY A 115 21.73 4.33 -18.94
CA GLY A 115 21.28 5.09 -20.11
C GLY A 115 20.41 4.31 -21.10
N LYS A 116 19.95 3.10 -20.75
CA LYS A 116 19.04 2.27 -21.55
C LYS A 116 17.70 2.09 -20.86
N VAL A 117 16.62 1.94 -21.63
CA VAL A 117 15.30 1.62 -21.10
C VAL A 117 15.23 0.15 -20.74
N VAL A 118 14.89 -0.16 -19.49
CA VAL A 118 14.77 -1.52 -18.96
C VAL A 118 13.34 -1.96 -18.71
N SER A 119 12.41 -1.01 -18.56
CA SER A 119 10.97 -1.33 -18.53
C SER A 119 10.12 -0.17 -19.05
N PHE A 120 8.94 -0.51 -19.54
CA PHE A 120 7.97 0.43 -20.07
C PHE A 120 6.55 -0.04 -19.79
N GLY A 121 5.81 0.72 -18.96
CA GLY A 121 4.39 0.54 -18.71
C GLY A 121 3.58 1.64 -19.39
N ASN A 122 2.37 1.34 -19.88
CA ASN A 122 1.58 2.30 -20.63
C ASN A 122 0.08 1.98 -20.60
N SER A 123 -0.74 3.01 -20.31
CA SER A 123 -2.21 3.00 -20.44
C SER A 123 -2.72 4.15 -21.34
N PHE A 124 -1.89 4.69 -22.23
CA PHE A 124 -2.33 5.72 -23.17
C PHE A 124 -3.45 5.21 -24.04
N SER A 125 -4.42 6.06 -24.29
CA SER A 125 -5.60 5.76 -25.10
C SER A 125 -5.71 6.73 -26.29
N LYS A 126 -6.58 6.39 -27.25
CA LYS A 126 -6.90 7.24 -28.41
C LYS A 126 -8.40 7.51 -28.41
N PRO A 127 -8.88 8.47 -27.58
CA PRO A 127 -10.29 8.79 -27.53
C PRO A 127 -10.84 9.16 -28.90
N SER A 128 -12.03 8.66 -29.20
CA SER A 128 -12.74 8.95 -30.46
C SER A 128 -13.31 10.38 -30.52
N SER A 129 -13.53 10.96 -29.33
CA SER A 129 -14.00 12.34 -29.19
C SER A 129 -13.56 12.94 -27.86
N PHE A 130 -13.51 14.26 -27.79
CA PHE A 130 -13.11 15.05 -26.63
C PHE A 130 -14.20 16.04 -26.28
N ALA A 131 -14.55 16.18 -25.02
CA ALA A 131 -15.31 17.30 -24.52
C ALA A 131 -14.53 18.61 -24.72
N SER A 132 -15.25 19.75 -24.80
CA SER A 132 -14.60 21.06 -24.85
C SER A 132 -13.61 21.26 -23.73
N SER A 133 -12.46 21.86 -23.99
CA SER A 133 -11.42 22.17 -22.99
C SER A 133 -11.79 23.36 -22.07
N THR A 134 -12.90 24.05 -22.33
CA THR A 134 -13.38 25.16 -21.50
C THR A 134 -14.51 24.68 -20.60
N PRO A 135 -14.35 24.62 -19.29
CA PRO A 135 -15.39 24.17 -18.37
C PRO A 135 -16.53 25.19 -18.31
N THR A 136 -17.78 24.72 -18.14
CA THR A 136 -18.96 25.55 -17.88
C THR A 136 -19.40 25.51 -16.42
N VAL A 137 -18.88 24.54 -15.65
CA VAL A 137 -19.11 24.38 -14.20
C VAL A 137 -17.95 25.03 -13.45
N SER A 138 -18.26 25.86 -12.45
CA SER A 138 -17.26 26.46 -11.59
C SER A 138 -16.62 25.44 -10.65
N VAL A 139 -15.41 25.72 -10.14
CA VAL A 139 -14.72 24.89 -9.17
C VAL A 139 -15.57 24.71 -7.91
N ASP A 140 -16.20 25.78 -7.38
CA ASP A 140 -17.04 25.71 -6.19
C ASP A 140 -18.29 24.82 -6.39
N ALA A 141 -18.88 24.85 -7.58
CA ALA A 141 -19.99 23.97 -7.91
C ALA A 141 -19.56 22.50 -8.00
N ALA A 142 -18.36 22.25 -8.54
CA ALA A 142 -17.79 20.90 -8.59
C ALA A 142 -17.45 20.38 -7.18
N ILE A 143 -16.87 21.22 -6.32
CA ILE A 143 -16.61 20.89 -4.91
C ILE A 143 -17.92 20.51 -4.23
N SER A 144 -18.95 21.35 -4.31
CA SER A 144 -20.25 21.08 -3.69
C SER A 144 -20.89 19.78 -4.18
N ALA A 145 -20.73 19.46 -5.49
CA ALA A 145 -21.23 18.22 -6.06
C ALA A 145 -20.48 16.98 -5.49
N ALA A 146 -19.16 17.08 -5.35
CA ALA A 146 -18.32 16.02 -4.80
C ALA A 146 -18.61 15.79 -3.31
N GLU A 147 -18.68 16.86 -2.50
CA GLU A 147 -19.01 16.80 -1.07
C GLU A 147 -20.36 16.11 -0.82
N LYS A 148 -21.38 16.52 -1.60
CA LYS A 148 -22.71 15.91 -1.53
C LYS A 148 -22.72 14.43 -1.92
N ALA A 149 -21.96 14.05 -2.95
CA ALA A 149 -21.93 12.68 -3.45
C ALA A 149 -21.22 11.72 -2.48
N LEU A 150 -20.17 12.22 -1.81
CA LEU A 150 -19.25 11.43 -0.99
C LEU A 150 -19.47 11.62 0.52
N ASP A 151 -20.42 12.49 0.89
CA ASP A 151 -20.75 12.78 2.28
C ASP A 151 -19.51 13.18 3.11
N GLY A 152 -18.78 14.18 2.59
CA GLY A 152 -17.54 14.65 3.19
C GLY A 152 -17.28 16.12 2.87
N THR A 153 -16.10 16.62 3.21
CA THR A 153 -15.70 18.02 3.04
C THR A 153 -14.43 18.11 2.18
N HIS A 154 -14.36 19.11 1.31
CA HIS A 154 -13.16 19.41 0.53
C HIS A 154 -11.97 19.76 1.46
N ASN A 155 -10.85 19.09 1.28
CA ASN A 155 -9.67 19.21 2.14
C ASN A 155 -8.76 20.40 1.81
N LYS A 156 -9.25 21.37 0.99
CA LYS A 156 -8.55 22.58 0.53
C LYS A 156 -7.34 22.32 -0.40
N ILE A 157 -7.10 21.09 -0.81
CA ILE A 157 -6.13 20.77 -1.86
C ILE A 157 -6.64 21.35 -3.18
N PRO A 158 -5.81 22.07 -3.96
CA PRO A 158 -6.28 22.72 -5.19
C PRO A 158 -6.93 21.75 -6.17
N THR A 159 -8.15 22.06 -6.58
CA THR A 159 -8.88 21.33 -7.62
C THR A 159 -8.16 21.49 -8.96
N THR A 160 -7.97 20.40 -9.69
CA THR A 160 -7.37 20.40 -11.03
C THR A 160 -8.41 20.12 -12.12
N LEU A 161 -8.08 20.50 -13.36
CA LEU A 161 -8.87 20.22 -14.55
C LEU A 161 -8.13 19.17 -15.38
N GLU A 162 -8.78 18.03 -15.63
CA GLU A 162 -8.18 16.91 -16.36
C GLU A 162 -9.19 16.31 -17.35
N TYR A 163 -8.73 15.50 -18.30
CA TYR A 163 -9.58 14.61 -19.08
C TYR A 163 -9.67 13.23 -18.43
N LEU A 164 -10.85 12.63 -18.47
CA LEU A 164 -11.09 11.24 -18.08
C LEU A 164 -11.49 10.44 -19.32
N VAL A 165 -10.78 9.38 -19.63
CA VAL A 165 -11.18 8.42 -20.67
C VAL A 165 -12.30 7.55 -20.15
N ASN A 166 -13.36 7.41 -20.91
CA ASN A 166 -14.52 6.58 -20.59
C ASN A 166 -14.44 5.21 -21.27
N ALA A 167 -15.25 4.26 -20.79
CA ALA A 167 -15.32 2.91 -21.36
C ALA A 167 -15.77 2.88 -22.83
N ASP A 168 -16.51 3.89 -23.30
CA ASP A 168 -16.91 4.06 -24.70
C ASP A 168 -15.83 4.74 -25.57
N ASN A 169 -14.62 4.89 -25.01
CA ASN A 169 -13.49 5.56 -25.66
C ASN A 169 -13.73 7.03 -26.01
N THR A 170 -14.55 7.74 -25.25
CA THR A 170 -14.66 9.20 -25.29
C THR A 170 -13.84 9.82 -24.16
N ALA A 171 -13.50 11.11 -24.24
CA ALA A 171 -12.81 11.84 -23.18
C ALA A 171 -13.71 12.96 -22.63
N THR A 172 -14.06 12.84 -21.35
CA THR A 172 -14.83 13.85 -20.60
C THR A 172 -13.87 14.81 -19.90
N LEU A 173 -14.15 16.12 -19.96
CA LEU A 173 -13.44 17.10 -19.13
C LEU A 173 -14.00 17.05 -17.71
N ILE A 174 -13.13 16.95 -16.72
CA ILE A 174 -13.50 16.79 -15.31
C ILE A 174 -12.78 17.80 -14.41
N HIS A 175 -13.45 18.21 -13.35
CA HIS A 175 -12.80 18.73 -12.15
C HIS A 175 -12.41 17.55 -11.25
N VAL A 176 -11.15 17.53 -10.79
CA VAL A 176 -10.63 16.56 -9.84
C VAL A 176 -10.64 17.22 -8.47
N VAL A 177 -11.44 16.70 -7.55
CA VAL A 177 -11.72 17.28 -6.23
C VAL A 177 -11.41 16.27 -5.15
N GLN A 178 -10.61 16.63 -4.15
CA GLN A 178 -10.38 15.77 -3.00
C GLN A 178 -11.39 16.07 -1.88
N VAL A 179 -12.06 15.02 -1.38
CA VAL A 179 -13.08 15.09 -0.33
C VAL A 179 -12.74 14.11 0.78
N GLN A 180 -12.70 14.60 2.02
CA GLN A 180 -12.47 13.80 3.22
C GLN A 180 -13.70 13.80 4.13
N ASN A 181 -13.92 12.68 4.81
CA ASN A 181 -14.81 12.60 5.97
C ASN A 181 -14.03 11.89 7.09
N GLN A 182 -13.47 12.68 8.00
CA GLN A 182 -12.67 12.15 9.12
C GLN A 182 -13.52 11.22 10.01
N ALA A 183 -14.78 11.59 10.26
CA ALA A 183 -15.70 10.78 11.05
C ALA A 183 -15.99 9.38 10.48
N LYS A 184 -15.80 9.20 9.19
CA LYS A 184 -15.98 7.92 8.47
C LYS A 184 -14.68 7.31 8.01
N GLY A 185 -13.54 7.93 8.32
CA GLY A 185 -12.24 7.51 7.83
C GLY A 185 -12.18 7.42 6.30
N THR A 186 -12.81 8.34 5.56
CA THR A 186 -12.81 8.31 4.10
C THR A 186 -12.06 9.50 3.50
N TRP A 187 -11.33 9.24 2.42
CA TRP A 187 -10.65 10.26 1.64
C TRP A 187 -10.72 9.87 0.16
N TYR A 188 -11.44 10.66 -0.61
CA TYR A 188 -11.71 10.37 -2.01
C TYR A 188 -11.13 11.43 -2.93
N GLU A 189 -10.68 11.00 -4.11
CA GLU A 189 -10.44 11.86 -5.25
C GLU A 189 -11.62 11.72 -6.22
N ALA A 190 -12.49 12.74 -6.22
CA ALA A 190 -13.75 12.77 -6.96
C ALA A 190 -13.55 13.32 -8.38
N PHE A 191 -14.20 12.73 -9.34
CA PHE A 191 -14.28 13.18 -10.72
C PHE A 191 -15.66 13.76 -11.00
N VAL A 192 -15.71 15.06 -11.25
CA VAL A 192 -16.94 15.80 -11.53
C VAL A 192 -16.88 16.35 -12.95
N ASP A 193 -17.88 16.05 -13.77
CA ASP A 193 -17.99 16.53 -15.15
C ASP A 193 -17.98 18.07 -15.18
N ALA A 194 -17.02 18.64 -15.89
CA ALA A 194 -16.78 20.06 -15.92
C ALA A 194 -17.79 20.85 -16.77
N HIS A 195 -18.74 20.17 -17.42
CA HIS A 195 -19.81 20.80 -18.22
C HIS A 195 -21.19 20.63 -17.57
N SER A 196 -21.49 19.46 -17.02
CA SER A 196 -22.79 19.16 -16.42
C SER A 196 -22.82 19.31 -14.90
N GLY A 197 -21.67 19.32 -14.23
CA GLY A 197 -21.55 19.28 -12.76
C GLY A 197 -21.93 17.93 -12.14
N LYS A 198 -22.12 16.90 -12.98
CA LYS A 198 -22.48 15.56 -12.50
C LYS A 198 -21.25 14.88 -11.88
N PHE A 199 -21.41 14.33 -10.68
CA PHE A 199 -20.45 13.37 -10.12
C PHE A 199 -20.38 12.13 -11.01
N ILE A 200 -19.18 11.76 -11.48
CA ILE A 200 -18.95 10.62 -12.38
C ILE A 200 -18.55 9.40 -11.54
N SER A 201 -17.42 9.50 -10.87
CA SER A 201 -16.82 8.43 -10.06
C SER A 201 -15.85 9.01 -9.06
N ALA A 202 -15.31 8.19 -8.17
CA ALA A 202 -14.22 8.58 -7.29
C ALA A 202 -13.22 7.43 -7.13
N ILE A 203 -11.99 7.80 -6.83
CA ILE A 203 -10.94 6.91 -6.36
C ILE A 203 -10.93 7.02 -4.84
N ASP A 204 -10.95 5.88 -4.14
CA ASP A 204 -10.69 5.84 -2.70
C ASP A 204 -9.18 5.91 -2.48
N LEU A 205 -8.74 6.91 -1.72
CA LEU A 205 -7.33 7.09 -1.38
C LEU A 205 -6.95 6.43 -0.06
N VAL A 206 -7.90 5.72 0.56
CA VAL A 206 -7.74 5.06 1.85
C VAL A 206 -7.74 3.56 1.64
N ALA A 207 -6.69 2.90 2.11
CA ALA A 207 -6.63 1.45 2.24
C ALA A 207 -7.10 1.02 3.65
N ASN A 208 -7.52 -0.22 3.86
CA ASN A 208 -8.11 -0.69 5.11
C ASN A 208 -7.30 -1.84 5.69
N ALA A 209 -6.85 -1.74 6.92
CA ALA A 209 -6.19 -2.78 7.70
C ALA A 209 -6.00 -2.40 9.21
N ALA A 210 -5.42 -3.22 10.11
CA ALA A 210 -5.38 -3.06 11.59
C ALA A 210 -3.97 -3.08 12.23
N TYR A 211 -3.59 -2.52 13.49
CA TYR A 211 -2.20 -2.13 13.88
C TYR A 211 -1.73 -2.04 15.33
N ARG A 212 -0.36 -2.08 15.65
CA ARG A 212 0.36 -1.98 16.96
C ARG A 212 1.71 -1.26 17.02
N VAL A 213 2.30 -0.91 18.24
CA VAL A 213 3.64 -0.29 18.40
C VAL A 213 4.49 -0.97 19.47
N LEU A 214 5.56 -1.63 19.00
CA LEU A 214 6.64 -2.31 19.72
C LEU A 214 7.92 -2.15 18.90
N PRO A 215 9.10 -2.67 19.31
CA PRO A 215 10.20 -2.85 18.36
C PRO A 215 9.68 -3.56 17.12
N ILE A 216 9.99 -3.02 15.93
CA ILE A 216 9.36 -3.40 14.65
C ILE A 216 9.45 -4.89 14.28
N PHE A 217 10.32 -5.64 14.94
CA PHE A 217 10.49 -7.08 14.78
C PHE A 217 9.69 -7.93 15.78
N LYS A 218 8.91 -7.30 16.66
CA LYS A 218 7.98 -7.94 17.58
C LYS A 218 6.56 -7.71 17.10
N GLN A 219 5.77 -8.75 17.11
CA GLN A 219 4.41 -8.66 16.62
C GLN A 219 3.53 -7.88 17.59
N ASP A 220 3.61 -8.16 18.89
CA ASP A 220 2.64 -7.69 19.85
C ASP A 220 3.17 -7.41 21.27
N LEU A 221 2.29 -6.79 22.11
CA LEU A 221 2.59 -6.46 23.50
C LEU A 221 3.02 -7.67 24.35
N THR A 222 2.57 -8.88 24.00
CA THR A 222 2.91 -10.09 24.76
C THR A 222 4.38 -10.44 24.65
N GLU A 223 5.05 -9.96 23.58
CA GLU A 223 6.49 -10.09 23.39
C GLU A 223 7.32 -9.07 24.19
N GLY A 224 6.64 -8.13 24.84
CA GLY A 224 7.22 -7.14 25.74
C GLY A 224 7.85 -5.93 25.03
N PHE A 225 7.85 -4.81 25.74
CA PHE A 225 8.42 -3.54 25.29
C PHE A 225 9.94 -3.53 25.38
N GLU A 226 10.55 -2.73 24.49
CA GLU A 226 11.95 -2.35 24.60
C GLU A 226 12.08 -0.84 24.75
N PHE A 227 13.12 -0.42 25.50
CA PHE A 227 13.47 0.99 25.61
C PHE A 227 14.61 1.29 24.63
N LEU A 228 14.27 1.86 23.48
CA LEU A 228 15.24 2.19 22.44
C LEU A 228 15.79 3.61 22.66
N VAL A 229 17.10 3.74 22.62
CA VAL A 229 17.80 5.02 22.76
C VAL A 229 18.39 5.42 21.41
N ASN A 230 18.01 6.56 20.88
CA ASN A 230 18.46 7.09 19.58
C ASN A 230 18.29 6.07 18.43
N PRO A 231 17.10 5.57 18.17
CA PRO A 231 16.89 4.53 17.16
C PRO A 231 16.94 5.07 15.72
N GLN A 232 17.02 6.40 15.54
CA GLN A 232 17.03 7.02 14.22
C GLN A 232 18.25 6.61 13.38
N ASN A 233 18.04 6.40 12.09
CA ASN A 233 19.13 6.27 11.13
C ASN A 233 19.63 7.68 10.74
N LEU A 234 20.85 8.03 11.12
CA LEU A 234 21.42 9.36 10.85
C LEU A 234 21.73 9.63 9.37
N ALA A 235 21.77 8.61 8.51
CA ALA A 235 21.85 8.82 7.07
C ALA A 235 20.51 9.32 6.50
N SER A 236 19.39 8.83 7.04
CA SER A 236 18.03 9.22 6.63
C SER A 236 17.48 10.42 7.41
N SER A 237 17.90 10.59 8.66
CA SER A 237 17.50 11.69 9.54
C SER A 237 18.74 12.28 10.24
N PRO A 238 19.57 13.07 9.52
CA PRO A 238 20.85 13.55 10.04
C PRO A 238 20.77 14.40 11.33
N LEU A 239 19.63 15.05 11.54
CA LEU A 239 19.35 15.88 12.72
C LEU A 239 18.49 15.15 13.78
N GLY A 240 18.24 13.84 13.59
CA GLY A 240 17.31 13.07 14.40
C GLY A 240 15.85 13.26 13.97
N TRP A 241 14.91 12.55 14.64
CA TRP A 241 13.51 12.59 14.26
C TRP A 241 12.78 13.88 14.67
N HIS A 242 13.24 14.55 15.72
CA HIS A 242 12.60 15.73 16.31
C HIS A 242 13.14 17.07 15.79
N ASN A 243 13.87 17.04 14.66
CA ASN A 243 14.42 18.24 14.06
C ASN A 243 14.40 18.14 12.53
N ASP A 244 13.67 19.05 11.87
CA ASP A 244 13.56 19.15 10.41
C ASP A 244 14.56 20.14 9.79
N GLY A 245 15.45 20.71 10.58
CA GLY A 245 16.40 21.75 10.19
C GLY A 245 15.88 23.18 10.39
N ASN A 246 14.58 23.37 10.58
CA ASN A 246 13.94 24.65 10.85
C ASN A 246 13.36 24.71 12.27
N THR A 247 12.80 23.60 12.73
CA THR A 247 12.11 23.51 14.01
C THR A 247 12.58 22.26 14.75
N ALA A 248 12.80 22.39 16.05
CA ALA A 248 12.99 21.26 16.96
C ALA A 248 11.75 21.12 17.85
N THR A 249 11.23 19.89 17.96
CA THR A 249 10.06 19.57 18.77
C THR A 249 10.42 18.74 19.99
N ASN A 250 9.58 18.75 21.01
CA ASN A 250 9.69 17.92 22.21
C ASN A 250 8.41 17.10 22.44
N ASP A 251 7.74 16.75 21.38
CA ASP A 251 6.51 15.99 21.35
C ASP A 251 6.54 14.94 20.23
N THR A 252 5.43 14.25 19.97
CA THR A 252 5.31 13.21 18.93
C THR A 252 5.20 13.78 17.51
N SER A 253 5.56 15.04 17.29
CA SER A 253 5.80 15.58 15.95
C SER A 253 7.29 15.51 15.59
N GLY A 254 7.58 15.05 14.38
CA GLY A 254 8.94 14.85 13.90
C GLY A 254 9.13 15.30 12.45
N ASN A 255 10.33 15.03 11.93
CA ASN A 255 10.70 15.42 10.56
C ASN A 255 9.97 14.62 9.47
N ASN A 256 9.42 13.44 9.79
CA ASN A 256 8.76 12.56 8.83
C ASN A 256 7.31 12.23 9.21
N ALA A 257 6.94 12.34 10.48
CA ALA A 257 5.62 11.97 10.96
C ALA A 257 5.15 12.88 12.09
N LEU A 258 3.84 13.05 12.18
CA LEU A 258 3.14 13.64 13.31
C LEU A 258 2.18 12.57 13.85
N ALA A 259 2.42 12.09 15.06
CA ALA A 259 1.53 11.15 15.75
C ALA A 259 0.77 11.88 16.87
N TYR A 260 -0.53 11.68 16.95
CA TYR A 260 -1.40 12.33 17.92
C TYR A 260 -2.65 11.49 18.18
N LEU A 261 -3.28 11.75 19.32
CA LEU A 261 -4.56 11.17 19.68
C LEU A 261 -5.68 12.03 19.08
N ASP A 262 -6.48 11.48 18.17
CA ASP A 262 -7.59 12.17 17.52
C ASP A 262 -8.94 11.80 18.16
N GLN A 263 -9.12 12.16 19.42
CA GLN A 263 -10.41 12.02 20.11
C GLN A 263 -11.37 13.20 19.86
N ASP A 264 -10.82 14.33 19.46
CA ASP A 264 -11.58 15.53 19.13
C ASP A 264 -11.12 16.08 17.78
N GLN A 265 -11.96 15.96 16.77
CA GLN A 265 -11.70 16.36 15.38
C GLN A 265 -11.26 17.82 15.19
N THR A 266 -11.19 18.61 16.26
CA THR A 266 -10.84 20.02 16.22
C THR A 266 -9.40 20.32 16.62
N ALA A 267 -8.64 19.38 17.22
CA ALA A 267 -7.28 19.61 17.67
C ALA A 267 -6.38 18.39 17.54
N THR A 268 -5.39 18.45 16.65
CA THR A 268 -4.24 17.55 16.68
C THR A 268 -3.38 17.89 17.89
N THR A 269 -3.35 17.05 18.91
CA THR A 269 -2.54 17.27 20.10
C THR A 269 -1.44 16.23 20.18
N PRO A 270 -0.21 16.57 19.71
CA PRO A 270 0.94 15.70 19.87
C PRO A 270 1.22 15.47 21.34
N GLN A 271 1.71 14.30 21.67
CA GLN A 271 2.13 14.00 23.03
C GLN A 271 3.44 14.65 23.37
N SER A 272 3.46 15.44 24.44
CA SER A 272 4.67 16.13 24.90
C SER A 272 5.53 15.27 25.83
N ALA A 273 6.83 15.25 25.57
CA ALA A 273 7.83 14.62 26.43
C ALA A 273 9.00 15.58 26.66
N PRO A 274 8.96 16.39 27.72
CA PRO A 274 10.10 17.25 28.08
C PRO A 274 11.39 16.43 28.17
N GLY A 275 12.41 16.80 27.38
CA GLY A 275 13.66 16.05 27.26
C GLY A 275 13.61 14.86 26.32
N LEU A 276 12.59 14.74 25.48
CA LEU A 276 12.42 13.69 24.47
C LEU A 276 12.45 12.25 25.05
N ILE A 277 11.97 12.07 26.26
CA ILE A 277 11.91 10.76 26.91
C ILE A 277 10.46 10.28 26.91
N PHE A 278 10.08 9.57 25.86
CA PHE A 278 8.77 8.96 25.70
C PHE A 278 8.73 7.60 26.42
N ASN A 279 8.70 7.59 27.74
CA ASN A 279 8.72 6.39 28.57
C ASN A 279 7.34 6.17 29.21
N TYR A 280 6.39 5.77 28.43
CA TYR A 280 5.03 5.51 28.85
C TYR A 280 4.79 4.01 28.93
N THR A 281 4.18 3.56 30.03
CA THR A 281 3.80 2.16 30.22
C THR A 281 2.35 1.97 29.87
N GLN A 282 2.07 0.93 29.11
CA GLN A 282 0.70 0.50 28.83
C GLN A 282 0.34 -0.69 29.72
N ASP A 283 -0.91 -0.74 30.15
CA ASP A 283 -1.48 -1.85 30.88
C ASP A 283 -2.43 -2.64 29.96
N PRO A 284 -2.05 -3.83 29.48
CA PRO A 284 -2.87 -4.62 28.58
C PRO A 284 -4.14 -5.18 29.25
N THR A 285 -4.30 -4.98 30.56
CA THR A 285 -5.49 -5.42 31.32
C THR A 285 -6.57 -4.35 31.43
N VAL A 286 -6.34 -3.16 30.87
CA VAL A 286 -7.23 -2.00 30.92
C VAL A 286 -7.51 -1.52 29.49
N SER A 287 -8.76 -1.19 29.18
CA SER A 287 -9.12 -0.64 27.87
C SER A 287 -8.29 0.60 27.53
N PRO A 288 -7.85 0.77 26.27
CA PRO A 288 -7.07 1.93 25.85
C PRO A 288 -7.75 3.27 26.13
N SER A 289 -9.08 3.35 26.03
CA SER A 289 -9.88 4.52 26.36
C SER A 289 -9.78 4.94 27.83
N GLU A 290 -9.53 3.99 28.75
CA GLU A 290 -9.33 4.24 30.17
C GLU A 290 -7.88 4.62 30.51
N GLN A 291 -6.92 4.30 29.64
CA GLN A 291 -5.50 4.61 29.82
C GLN A 291 -5.10 6.01 29.39
N VAL A 292 -5.94 6.76 28.70
CA VAL A 292 -5.64 8.09 28.14
C VAL A 292 -5.12 9.09 29.17
N ALA A 293 -5.41 8.89 30.44
CA ALA A 293 -4.94 9.75 31.53
C ALA A 293 -3.51 9.43 32.00
N THR A 294 -2.94 8.26 31.70
CA THR A 294 -1.70 7.76 32.31
C THR A 294 -0.67 7.19 31.34
N ALA A 295 -1.07 6.82 30.14
CA ALA A 295 -0.17 6.22 29.15
C ALA A 295 -0.36 6.89 27.79
N CYS A 296 0.72 7.00 27.06
CA CYS A 296 0.69 7.48 25.70
C CYS A 296 0.82 6.31 24.74
N SER A 297 -0.26 6.05 24.05
CA SER A 297 -0.13 5.47 22.73
C SER A 297 0.20 6.61 21.77
N PRO A 298 1.35 6.62 21.08
CA PRO A 298 1.69 7.69 20.14
C PRO A 298 0.91 7.59 18.84
N LEU A 299 -0.11 6.75 18.77
CA LEU A 299 -0.85 6.47 17.56
C LEU A 299 -2.24 7.08 17.61
N VAL A 300 -2.71 7.42 16.43
CA VAL A 300 -4.01 8.04 16.22
C VAL A 300 -5.11 7.09 16.67
N GLN A 301 -5.70 7.31 17.82
CA GLN A 301 -6.96 6.70 18.18
C GLN A 301 -8.09 7.56 17.60
N ASN A 302 -8.59 7.17 16.45
CA ASN A 302 -9.77 7.81 15.90
C ASN A 302 -11.02 7.15 16.49
N SER A 303 -11.69 7.83 17.39
CA SER A 303 -12.96 7.37 17.99
C SER A 303 -14.12 7.23 16.98
N GLN A 304 -13.87 7.47 15.72
CA GLN A 304 -14.88 7.45 14.66
C GLN A 304 -14.92 6.12 13.87
N GLY A 305 -13.97 5.21 14.11
CA GLY A 305 -13.92 3.86 13.55
C GLY A 305 -13.58 2.84 14.62
N ILE A 306 -14.00 1.60 14.44
CA ILE A 306 -13.67 0.45 15.29
C ILE A 306 -13.25 -0.73 14.43
N ASP A 307 -12.49 -1.68 15.01
CA ASP A 307 -12.14 -2.97 14.41
C ASP A 307 -11.49 -2.85 13.03
N ASN A 308 -10.68 -1.82 12.83
CA ASN A 308 -10.03 -1.55 11.56
C ASN A 308 -8.90 -0.53 11.70
N ALA A 309 -8.26 -0.22 10.58
CA ALA A 309 -7.41 0.94 10.37
C ALA A 309 -7.34 1.28 8.88
N ASN A 310 -6.60 2.30 8.50
CA ASN A 310 -6.42 2.65 7.09
C ASN A 310 -5.29 3.65 6.86
N PHE A 311 -4.74 3.63 5.65
CA PHE A 311 -3.79 4.63 5.18
C PHE A 311 -4.35 5.43 4.00
N GLY A 312 -4.52 6.73 4.18
CA GLY A 312 -4.84 7.65 3.09
C GLY A 312 -3.58 8.03 2.32
N THR A 313 -3.50 7.64 1.04
CA THR A 313 -2.36 7.93 0.16
C THR A 313 -2.72 8.99 -0.88
N PRO A 314 -2.61 10.29 -0.58
CA PRO A 314 -2.79 11.34 -1.58
C PRO A 314 -1.65 11.30 -2.61
N PRO A 315 -1.80 12.02 -3.75
CA PRO A 315 -0.73 12.16 -4.72
C PRO A 315 0.59 12.58 -4.09
N ASP A 316 1.69 12.16 -4.72
CA ASP A 316 3.04 12.47 -4.27
C ASP A 316 3.25 13.98 -4.02
N GLY A 317 3.97 14.31 -2.95
CA GLY A 317 4.14 15.70 -2.47
C GLY A 317 3.10 16.17 -1.44
N GLN A 318 2.10 15.34 -1.13
CA GLN A 318 1.13 15.59 -0.05
C GLN A 318 1.35 14.58 1.08
N SER A 319 1.13 14.98 2.33
CA SER A 319 1.26 14.08 3.49
C SER A 319 0.19 13.00 3.45
N GLY A 320 0.59 11.73 3.64
CA GLY A 320 -0.33 10.63 3.90
C GLY A 320 -0.92 10.72 5.31
N GLN A 321 -1.98 9.96 5.56
CA GLN A 321 -2.61 9.87 6.86
C GLN A 321 -2.89 8.40 7.19
N MET A 322 -2.36 7.93 8.32
CA MET A 322 -2.66 6.64 8.90
C MET A 322 -3.67 6.82 10.03
N ASN A 323 -4.75 6.06 10.01
CA ASN A 323 -5.72 6.02 11.09
C ASN A 323 -5.72 4.62 11.70
N MET A 324 -5.59 4.59 13.02
CA MET A 324 -5.54 3.38 13.83
C MET A 324 -6.75 3.41 14.76
N TYR A 325 -7.58 2.37 14.73
CA TYR A 325 -8.82 2.36 15.49
C TYR A 325 -8.72 1.44 16.71
N LEU A 326 -9.65 1.63 17.64
CA LEU A 326 -9.89 0.67 18.71
C LEU A 326 -10.58 -0.57 18.16
N TRP A 327 -10.23 -1.72 18.74
CA TRP A 327 -10.87 -3.00 18.48
C TRP A 327 -11.68 -3.40 19.69
N ASP A 328 -13.00 -3.54 19.55
CA ASP A 328 -13.94 -3.86 20.63
C ASP A 328 -14.36 -5.35 20.64
N ILE A 329 -13.72 -6.17 19.81
CA ILE A 329 -13.95 -7.62 19.73
C ILE A 329 -13.57 -8.33 21.03
N THR A 330 -12.61 -7.78 21.79
CA THR A 330 -12.15 -8.37 23.06
C THR A 330 -12.54 -7.51 24.27
N ASP A 331 -12.53 -8.12 25.47
CA ASP A 331 -12.64 -7.43 26.75
C ASP A 331 -11.35 -7.72 27.58
N PRO A 332 -10.53 -6.72 27.89
CA PRO A 332 -10.64 -5.31 27.47
C PRO A 332 -10.45 -5.11 25.94
N GLU A 333 -10.98 -3.98 25.44
CA GLU A 333 -10.74 -3.51 24.08
C GLU A 333 -9.24 -3.43 23.76
N ARG A 334 -8.88 -3.51 22.48
CA ARG A 334 -7.50 -3.46 22.03
C ARG A 334 -7.21 -2.26 21.14
N ASP A 335 -6.04 -1.67 21.32
CA ASP A 335 -5.55 -0.59 20.46
C ASP A 335 -4.88 -1.22 19.23
N GLY A 336 -5.44 -0.99 18.04
CA GLY A 336 -4.84 -1.43 16.77
C GLY A 336 -3.45 -0.87 16.54
N GLY A 337 -3.11 0.28 17.13
CA GLY A 337 -1.77 0.85 17.11
C GLY A 337 -0.71 0.05 17.87
N LEU A 338 -1.09 -1.04 18.51
CA LEU A 338 -0.21 -1.91 19.28
C LEU A 338 0.03 -3.27 18.63
N GLU A 339 -0.23 -3.38 17.33
CA GLU A 339 0.08 -4.53 16.48
C GLU A 339 0.95 -4.14 15.30
N ASN A 340 2.24 -4.46 15.37
CA ASN A 340 3.24 -4.00 14.40
C ASN A 340 3.04 -4.50 12.98
N ASP A 341 2.56 -5.73 12.83
CA ASP A 341 2.31 -6.30 11.51
C ASP A 341 1.35 -5.44 10.71
N ILE A 342 0.36 -4.87 11.39
CA ILE A 342 -0.63 -4.06 10.74
C ILE A 342 -0.19 -2.59 10.61
N VAL A 343 0.53 -2.00 11.58
CA VAL A 343 1.20 -0.68 11.38
C VAL A 343 2.10 -0.74 10.14
N THR A 344 2.86 -1.83 9.99
CA THR A 344 3.73 -2.07 8.84
C THR A 344 2.93 -2.22 7.55
N HIS A 345 1.82 -2.95 7.59
CA HIS A 345 0.91 -3.12 6.47
C HIS A 345 0.45 -1.76 5.92
N GLU A 346 -0.07 -0.87 6.78
CA GLU A 346 -0.57 0.43 6.30
C GLU A 346 0.52 1.39 5.86
N MET A 347 1.62 1.44 6.55
CA MET A 347 2.75 2.22 6.07
C MET A 347 3.15 1.78 4.66
N THR A 348 3.02 0.48 4.40
CA THR A 348 3.34 -0.10 3.10
C THR A 348 2.33 0.31 2.03
N HIS A 349 1.04 0.49 2.34
CA HIS A 349 0.11 1.11 1.38
C HIS A 349 0.56 2.49 0.92
N GLY A 350 1.12 3.31 1.84
CA GLY A 350 1.71 4.59 1.47
C GLY A 350 2.87 4.45 0.47
N ILE A 351 3.65 3.40 0.58
CA ILE A 351 4.78 3.08 -0.31
C ILE A 351 4.26 2.55 -1.65
N THR A 352 3.44 1.51 -1.63
CA THR A 352 2.96 0.81 -2.84
C THR A 352 2.14 1.72 -3.74
N ASN A 353 1.21 2.51 -3.17
CA ASN A 353 0.39 3.44 -3.92
C ASN A 353 1.20 4.58 -4.56
N ARG A 354 2.30 5.02 -3.93
CA ARG A 354 3.15 6.08 -4.47
C ARG A 354 4.18 5.58 -5.47
N MET A 355 4.69 4.38 -5.30
CA MET A 355 5.70 3.83 -6.21
C MET A 355 5.08 3.27 -7.47
N THR A 356 3.90 2.64 -7.39
CA THR A 356 3.24 2.04 -8.56
C THR A 356 2.71 3.11 -9.51
N GLY A 357 3.15 3.05 -10.77
CA GLY A 357 2.61 3.83 -11.87
C GLY A 357 2.74 5.35 -11.77
N GLY A 358 3.53 5.90 -10.82
CA GLY A 358 3.95 7.29 -10.87
C GLY A 358 3.47 8.26 -9.82
N GLY A 359 3.33 7.85 -8.57
CA GLY A 359 3.09 8.76 -7.44
C GLY A 359 1.75 9.49 -7.49
N THR A 360 0.74 8.91 -8.09
CA THR A 360 -0.61 9.52 -8.18
C THR A 360 -1.57 9.00 -7.12
N GLY A 361 -1.27 7.87 -6.47
CA GLY A 361 -2.20 7.13 -5.63
C GLY A 361 -3.35 6.46 -6.39
N ARG A 362 -3.29 6.42 -7.75
CA ARG A 362 -4.40 5.96 -8.61
C ARG A 362 -4.15 4.61 -9.28
N CYS A 363 -3.00 3.99 -9.06
CA CYS A 363 -2.54 2.87 -9.86
C CYS A 363 -2.70 1.49 -9.21
N LEU A 364 -3.49 1.40 -8.12
CA LEU A 364 -3.92 0.17 -7.48
C LEU A 364 -5.42 0.28 -7.15
N GLN A 365 -6.29 0.36 -8.18
CA GLN A 365 -7.71 0.71 -8.00
C GLN A 365 -8.70 -0.26 -8.64
N ILE A 366 -8.27 -1.15 -9.54
CA ILE A 366 -9.09 -2.26 -10.00
C ILE A 366 -8.92 -3.44 -9.02
N VAL A 367 -9.92 -4.29 -8.89
CA VAL A 367 -10.00 -5.33 -7.85
C VAL A 367 -8.71 -6.14 -7.72
N GLU A 368 -8.14 -6.63 -8.81
CA GLU A 368 -6.90 -7.43 -8.77
C GLU A 368 -5.70 -6.59 -8.31
N SER A 369 -5.55 -5.37 -8.81
CA SER A 369 -4.45 -4.50 -8.39
C SER A 369 -4.60 -3.97 -6.96
N GLN A 370 -5.83 -3.78 -6.48
CA GLN A 370 -6.10 -3.50 -5.06
C GLN A 370 -5.64 -4.67 -4.20
N GLY A 371 -6.02 -5.90 -4.59
CA GLY A 371 -5.58 -7.10 -3.89
C GLY A 371 -4.06 -7.27 -3.91
N LEU A 372 -3.38 -6.94 -5.02
CA LEU A 372 -1.91 -6.85 -5.02
C LEU A 372 -1.41 -5.83 -3.98
N GLY A 373 -2.06 -4.67 -3.84
CA GLY A 373 -1.73 -3.66 -2.82
C GLY A 373 -1.82 -4.22 -1.40
N GLU A 374 -2.88 -4.98 -1.09
CA GLU A 374 -3.04 -5.69 0.17
C GLU A 374 -1.93 -6.72 0.39
N GLY A 375 -1.67 -7.56 -0.60
CA GLY A 375 -0.66 -8.60 -0.50
C GLY A 375 0.78 -8.08 -0.41
N TRP A 376 1.11 -6.97 -1.07
CA TRP A 376 2.37 -6.27 -0.87
C TRP A 376 2.52 -5.78 0.59
N SER A 377 1.45 -5.27 1.18
CA SER A 377 1.42 -4.75 2.54
C SER A 377 1.60 -5.86 3.57
N ASP A 378 0.86 -6.96 3.46
CA ASP A 378 1.01 -8.15 4.30
C ASP A 378 2.42 -8.75 4.20
N THR A 379 3.00 -8.75 3.00
CA THR A 379 4.36 -9.27 2.78
C THR A 379 5.43 -8.43 3.48
N MET A 380 5.27 -7.12 3.55
CA MET A 380 6.22 -6.28 4.29
C MET A 380 6.12 -6.54 5.79
N ALA A 381 4.91 -6.76 6.32
CA ALA A 381 4.71 -7.16 7.71
C ALA A 381 5.39 -8.49 8.01
N ASP A 382 5.17 -9.52 7.19
CA ASP A 382 5.86 -10.81 7.27
C ASP A 382 7.39 -10.64 7.24
N TRP A 383 7.93 -9.90 6.27
CA TRP A 383 9.37 -9.66 6.17
C TRP A 383 9.93 -8.97 7.42
N MET A 384 9.20 -8.00 7.99
CA MET A 384 9.62 -7.28 9.19
C MET A 384 9.72 -8.18 10.43
N GLU A 385 8.92 -9.21 10.53
CA GLU A 385 8.88 -10.09 11.69
C GLU A 385 9.76 -11.33 11.58
N GLN A 386 10.20 -11.70 10.36
CA GLN A 386 11.13 -12.82 10.23
C GLN A 386 12.48 -12.52 10.87
N VAL A 387 12.86 -13.27 11.90
CA VAL A 387 14.04 -13.00 12.75
C VAL A 387 15.19 -14.00 12.58
N GLY A 388 15.02 -15.01 11.72
CA GLY A 388 15.99 -16.10 11.60
C GLY A 388 16.09 -16.70 10.20
N PRO A 389 17.06 -17.59 9.99
CA PRO A 389 17.30 -18.20 8.67
C PRO A 389 16.24 -19.21 8.26
N THR A 390 15.38 -19.62 9.17
CA THR A 390 14.18 -20.42 8.84
C THR A 390 13.02 -19.46 8.78
N ILE A 391 12.47 -19.25 7.59
CA ILE A 391 11.25 -18.47 7.41
C ILE A 391 10.09 -19.30 7.98
N VAL A 392 9.41 -18.75 8.98
CA VAL A 392 8.32 -19.41 9.68
C VAL A 392 6.96 -18.94 9.16
N ASP A 393 5.95 -19.78 9.34
CA ASP A 393 4.56 -19.41 9.00
C ASP A 393 4.20 -18.10 9.71
N PHE A 394 3.55 -17.19 9.00
CA PHE A 394 3.18 -15.87 9.48
C PHE A 394 1.67 -15.70 9.52
N THR A 395 1.17 -15.09 10.61
CA THR A 395 -0.25 -14.75 10.78
C THR A 395 -0.39 -13.26 11.06
N LEU A 396 -1.36 -12.59 10.47
CA LEU A 396 -1.61 -11.16 10.61
C LEU A 396 -2.71 -10.87 11.63
N GLY A 397 -2.52 -9.86 12.49
CA GLY A 397 -3.59 -9.26 13.30
C GLY A 397 -4.15 -10.12 14.42
N SER A 398 -3.39 -11.10 14.92
CA SER A 398 -3.89 -12.08 15.89
C SER A 398 -4.27 -11.48 17.25
N TYR A 399 -3.58 -10.43 17.70
CA TYR A 399 -3.88 -9.85 19.02
C TYR A 399 -5.15 -9.05 19.04
N VAL A 400 -5.39 -8.21 18.05
CA VAL A 400 -6.59 -7.37 18.02
C VAL A 400 -7.87 -8.19 18.00
N ASP A 401 -7.83 -9.43 17.51
CA ASP A 401 -8.96 -10.37 17.49
C ASP A 401 -8.79 -11.54 18.49
N GLY A 402 -8.20 -11.29 19.64
CA GLY A 402 -8.17 -12.25 20.75
C GLY A 402 -7.38 -13.53 20.47
N GLY A 403 -6.45 -13.52 19.54
CA GLY A 403 -5.62 -14.66 19.14
C GLY A 403 -6.07 -15.33 17.83
N VAL A 404 -7.07 -14.79 17.18
CA VAL A 404 -7.54 -15.25 15.86
C VAL A 404 -6.93 -14.36 14.78
N PRO A 405 -6.21 -14.91 13.79
CA PRO A 405 -5.70 -14.12 12.67
C PRO A 405 -6.82 -13.45 11.88
N ILE A 406 -6.59 -12.21 11.42
CA ILE A 406 -7.55 -11.49 10.57
C ILE A 406 -7.53 -11.94 9.10
N ARG A 407 -6.58 -12.79 8.74
CA ARG A 407 -6.52 -13.47 7.43
C ARG A 407 -6.98 -14.92 7.56
N SER A 408 -7.48 -15.45 6.45
CA SER A 408 -8.10 -16.77 6.44
C SER A 408 -7.10 -17.91 6.69
N ARG A 409 -5.81 -17.70 6.38
CA ARG A 409 -4.74 -18.68 6.55
C ARG A 409 -3.40 -18.03 6.88
N PRO A 410 -2.52 -18.75 7.61
CA PRO A 410 -1.12 -18.33 7.73
C PRO A 410 -0.45 -18.28 6.34
N TYR A 411 0.45 -17.35 6.12
CA TYR A 411 1.37 -17.41 4.99
C TYR A 411 2.41 -18.49 5.27
N SER A 412 2.55 -19.43 4.36
CA SER A 412 3.30 -20.65 4.61
C SER A 412 3.92 -21.22 3.33
N THR A 413 5.10 -21.82 3.46
CA THR A 413 5.68 -22.63 2.39
C THR A 413 5.02 -24.00 2.27
N ASN A 414 4.29 -24.44 3.31
CA ASN A 414 3.56 -25.71 3.33
C ASN A 414 2.21 -25.58 2.62
N SER A 415 2.06 -26.25 1.48
CA SER A 415 0.81 -26.26 0.70
C SER A 415 -0.38 -26.89 1.41
N THR A 416 -0.18 -27.62 2.52
CA THR A 416 -1.28 -28.09 3.35
C THR A 416 -1.79 -27.00 4.29
N THR A 417 -0.90 -26.15 4.82
CA THR A 417 -1.24 -25.01 5.66
C THR A 417 -1.90 -23.92 4.83
N ASN A 418 -1.26 -23.56 3.71
CA ASN A 418 -1.82 -22.59 2.75
C ASN A 418 -1.78 -23.18 1.34
N PRO A 419 -2.95 -23.63 0.83
CA PRO A 419 -3.05 -24.29 -0.48
C PRO A 419 -3.17 -23.30 -1.64
N TYR A 420 -3.20 -21.99 -1.41
CA TYR A 420 -3.48 -21.00 -2.44
C TYR A 420 -2.45 -21.01 -3.56
N THR A 421 -2.98 -20.99 -4.79
CA THR A 421 -2.24 -20.91 -6.04
C THR A 421 -2.82 -19.79 -6.91
N TYR A 422 -2.25 -19.54 -8.07
CA TYR A 422 -2.71 -18.51 -9.00
C TYR A 422 -4.18 -18.72 -9.42
N SER A 423 -4.61 -19.96 -9.61
CA SER A 423 -6.00 -20.25 -10.00
C SER A 423 -7.01 -19.97 -8.89
N THR A 424 -6.60 -19.84 -7.63
CA THR A 424 -7.49 -19.44 -6.52
C THR A 424 -8.12 -18.07 -6.75
N LEU A 425 -7.52 -17.20 -7.58
CA LEU A 425 -8.11 -15.93 -7.98
C LEU A 425 -9.48 -16.04 -8.65
N LEU A 426 -9.82 -17.20 -9.23
CA LEU A 426 -11.15 -17.45 -9.80
C LEU A 426 -12.25 -17.65 -8.72
N GLU A 427 -11.87 -17.92 -7.49
CA GLU A 427 -12.78 -18.27 -6.40
C GLU A 427 -13.01 -17.10 -5.44
N VAL A 428 -12.21 -16.04 -5.52
CA VAL A 428 -12.23 -14.90 -4.61
C VAL A 428 -12.52 -13.60 -5.38
N GLY A 429 -13.07 -12.62 -4.70
CA GLY A 429 -13.40 -11.32 -5.32
C GLY A 429 -13.27 -10.14 -4.36
N GLU A 430 -12.91 -10.41 -3.12
CA GLU A 430 -12.62 -9.42 -2.09
C GLU A 430 -11.11 -9.11 -2.11
N VAL A 431 -10.72 -7.86 -1.91
CA VAL A 431 -9.34 -7.41 -2.11
C VAL A 431 -8.35 -8.03 -1.13
N HIS A 432 -8.77 -8.27 0.12
CA HIS A 432 -7.90 -8.93 1.10
C HIS A 432 -7.72 -10.42 0.78
N ASP A 433 -8.78 -11.12 0.34
CA ASP A 433 -8.68 -12.51 -0.10
C ASP A 433 -7.72 -12.67 -1.30
N ILE A 434 -7.77 -11.72 -2.25
CA ILE A 434 -6.82 -11.64 -3.37
C ILE A 434 -5.40 -11.35 -2.83
N GLY A 435 -5.29 -10.45 -1.85
CA GLY A 435 -4.04 -10.09 -1.18
C GLY A 435 -3.37 -11.27 -0.50
N GLU A 436 -4.15 -12.15 0.15
CA GLU A 436 -3.63 -13.36 0.78
C GLU A 436 -2.92 -14.29 -0.22
N ILE A 437 -3.42 -14.38 -1.46
CA ILE A 437 -2.79 -15.19 -2.51
C ILE A 437 -1.42 -14.60 -2.88
N TRP A 438 -1.35 -13.28 -3.11
CA TRP A 438 -0.12 -12.60 -3.46
C TRP A 438 0.91 -12.65 -2.34
N ALA A 439 0.51 -12.33 -1.10
CA ALA A 439 1.39 -12.39 0.06
C ALA A 439 1.95 -13.80 0.30
N ASN A 440 1.12 -14.85 0.13
CA ASN A 440 1.60 -16.22 0.24
C ASN A 440 2.62 -16.58 -0.85
N MET A 441 2.47 -16.08 -2.08
CA MET A 441 3.48 -16.25 -3.14
C MET A 441 4.79 -15.56 -2.74
N LEU A 442 4.73 -14.36 -2.21
CA LEU A 442 5.90 -13.60 -1.81
C LEU A 442 6.57 -14.17 -0.55
N HIS A 443 5.82 -14.73 0.39
CA HIS A 443 6.36 -15.53 1.50
C HIS A 443 7.22 -16.70 0.98
N ASN A 444 6.74 -17.40 -0.05
CA ASN A 444 7.51 -18.46 -0.71
C ASN A 444 8.75 -17.95 -1.44
N VAL A 445 8.68 -16.76 -2.03
CA VAL A 445 9.84 -16.08 -2.65
C VAL A 445 10.87 -15.71 -1.59
N LEU A 446 10.44 -15.12 -0.46
CA LEU A 446 11.30 -14.79 0.66
C LEU A 446 12.03 -16.03 1.18
N ALA A 447 11.29 -17.10 1.46
CA ALA A 447 11.84 -18.35 1.94
C ALA A 447 12.87 -18.93 0.95
N ALA A 448 12.56 -18.97 -0.33
CA ALA A 448 13.47 -19.48 -1.35
C ALA A 448 14.76 -18.65 -1.49
N LEU A 449 14.67 -17.33 -1.38
CA LEU A 449 15.84 -16.46 -1.39
C LEU A 449 16.70 -16.66 -0.13
N VAL A 450 16.10 -16.79 1.04
CA VAL A 450 16.81 -17.04 2.29
C VAL A 450 17.49 -18.41 2.27
N ASP A 451 16.82 -19.44 1.77
CA ASP A 451 17.42 -20.77 1.60
C ASP A 451 18.62 -20.73 0.64
N ALA A 452 18.55 -19.96 -0.44
CA ALA A 452 19.60 -19.87 -1.43
C ALA A 452 20.77 -18.96 -1.04
N ARG A 453 20.54 -17.92 -0.22
CA ARG A 453 21.50 -16.83 0.04
C ARG A 453 21.80 -16.58 1.50
N GLY A 454 21.09 -17.25 2.43
CA GLY A 454 21.22 -17.03 3.87
C GLY A 454 20.37 -15.85 4.36
N PHE A 455 20.49 -15.56 5.66
CA PHE A 455 19.69 -14.56 6.36
C PHE A 455 20.59 -13.56 7.09
N SER A 456 20.35 -12.26 6.85
CA SER A 456 20.97 -11.16 7.60
C SER A 456 20.08 -10.74 8.77
N LYS A 457 20.65 -10.75 9.98
CA LYS A 457 19.97 -10.22 11.19
C LYS A 457 19.91 -8.70 11.23
N THR A 458 20.68 -8.04 10.40
CA THR A 458 20.78 -6.59 10.33
C THR A 458 20.06 -5.98 9.13
N ALA A 459 19.32 -6.77 8.34
CA ALA A 459 18.66 -6.32 7.12
C ALA A 459 17.73 -5.10 7.32
N ARG A 460 17.13 -4.96 8.51
CA ARG A 460 16.26 -3.81 8.86
C ARG A 460 17.02 -2.50 9.08
N THR A 461 18.32 -2.57 9.34
CA THR A 461 19.17 -1.40 9.65
C THR A 461 20.34 -1.24 8.69
N ASP A 462 20.70 -2.29 7.96
CA ASP A 462 21.79 -2.31 6.98
C ASP A 462 21.32 -3.05 5.71
N PRO A 463 20.94 -2.32 4.67
CA PRO A 463 20.49 -2.90 3.41
C PRO A 463 21.65 -3.28 2.47
N SER A 464 22.92 -3.14 2.87
CA SER A 464 24.07 -3.36 2.00
C SER A 464 24.45 -4.85 1.81
N GLY A 465 23.73 -5.76 2.50
CA GLY A 465 24.00 -7.19 2.48
C GLY A 465 23.64 -7.87 1.16
N SER A 466 24.02 -9.14 1.05
CA SER A 466 23.72 -10.01 -0.10
C SER A 466 22.93 -11.26 0.30
N GLU A 467 22.43 -11.28 1.53
CA GLU A 467 21.61 -12.36 2.05
C GLU A 467 20.18 -12.30 1.51
N GLY A 468 19.48 -13.42 1.52
CA GLY A 468 18.21 -13.61 0.86
C GLY A 468 17.12 -12.62 1.29
N ASN A 469 17.04 -12.29 2.58
CA ASN A 469 16.08 -11.31 3.08
C ASN A 469 16.45 -9.86 2.72
N VAL A 470 17.72 -9.54 2.54
CA VAL A 470 18.16 -8.22 2.01
C VAL A 470 17.85 -8.14 0.51
N ILE A 471 18.18 -9.21 -0.24
CA ILE A 471 17.84 -9.30 -1.66
C ILE A 471 16.33 -9.15 -1.86
N PHE A 472 15.53 -9.84 -1.04
CA PHE A 472 14.06 -9.76 -1.10
C PHE A 472 13.57 -8.32 -0.95
N LEU A 473 14.02 -7.59 0.06
CA LEU A 473 13.63 -6.19 0.29
C LEU A 473 14.00 -5.30 -0.91
N HIS A 474 15.19 -5.48 -1.49
CA HIS A 474 15.60 -4.76 -2.68
C HIS A 474 14.67 -5.04 -3.86
N LEU A 475 14.34 -6.32 -4.12
CA LEU A 475 13.46 -6.70 -5.22
C LEU A 475 12.04 -6.20 -5.00
N PHE A 476 11.56 -6.22 -3.75
CA PHE A 476 10.27 -5.66 -3.35
C PHE A 476 10.15 -4.18 -3.75
N ILE A 477 11.08 -3.35 -3.29
CA ILE A 477 11.08 -1.91 -3.55
C ILE A 477 11.28 -1.61 -5.04
N ASP A 478 12.25 -2.27 -5.69
CA ASP A 478 12.51 -2.05 -7.12
C ASP A 478 11.32 -2.48 -7.99
N ALA A 479 10.65 -3.58 -7.67
CA ALA A 479 9.49 -4.07 -8.42
C ALA A 479 8.29 -3.12 -8.34
N LEU A 480 8.03 -2.51 -7.18
CA LEU A 480 6.98 -1.50 -7.04
C LEU A 480 7.17 -0.32 -7.99
N ALA A 481 8.43 0.09 -8.21
CA ALA A 481 8.75 1.17 -9.14
C ALA A 481 8.70 0.75 -10.61
N LEU A 482 8.84 -0.56 -10.89
CA LEU A 482 8.85 -1.12 -12.25
C LEU A 482 7.45 -1.48 -12.73
N GLN A 483 6.58 -2.00 -11.85
CA GLN A 483 5.25 -2.47 -12.24
C GLN A 483 4.40 -1.36 -12.83
N PRO A 484 3.52 -1.66 -13.80
CA PRO A 484 2.71 -0.65 -14.47
C PRO A 484 1.59 -0.13 -13.56
N CYS A 485 0.86 0.88 -14.04
CA CYS A 485 -0.41 1.29 -13.42
C CYS A 485 -1.45 0.19 -13.58
N GLN A 486 -2.17 -0.18 -12.51
CA GLN A 486 -3.14 -1.28 -12.45
C GLN A 486 -2.52 -2.64 -12.86
N PRO A 487 -1.46 -3.09 -12.16
CA PRO A 487 -0.82 -4.36 -12.49
C PRO A 487 -1.75 -5.55 -12.18
N ASP A 488 -1.58 -6.62 -12.95
CA ASP A 488 -2.05 -7.96 -12.62
C ASP A 488 -0.93 -8.81 -11.96
N PHE A 489 -1.24 -10.01 -11.51
CA PHE A 489 -0.28 -10.91 -10.88
C PHE A 489 0.91 -11.27 -11.79
N LEU A 490 0.66 -11.44 -13.10
CA LEU A 490 1.72 -11.75 -14.06
C LEU A 490 2.70 -10.58 -14.20
N GLN A 491 2.17 -9.37 -14.27
CA GLN A 491 2.97 -8.15 -14.40
C GLN A 491 3.76 -7.83 -13.12
N ALA A 492 3.17 -8.06 -11.94
CA ALA A 492 3.84 -7.90 -10.66
C ALA A 492 4.97 -8.92 -10.48
N ARG A 493 4.75 -10.20 -10.85
CA ARG A 493 5.81 -11.21 -10.93
C ARG A 493 6.93 -10.79 -11.86
N ASP A 494 6.60 -10.36 -13.08
CA ASP A 494 7.58 -9.97 -14.10
C ASP A 494 8.40 -8.75 -13.68
N ALA A 495 7.78 -7.83 -12.90
CA ALA A 495 8.49 -6.70 -12.30
C ALA A 495 9.55 -7.16 -11.28
N ILE A 496 9.25 -8.16 -10.43
CA ILE A 496 10.22 -8.74 -9.49
C ILE A 496 11.38 -9.42 -10.24
N ILE A 497 11.07 -10.18 -11.29
CA ILE A 497 12.09 -10.83 -12.13
C ILE A 497 12.97 -9.76 -12.83
N GLN A 498 12.38 -8.68 -13.34
CA GLN A 498 13.13 -7.59 -13.93
C GLN A 498 13.96 -6.81 -12.90
N ALA A 499 13.46 -6.65 -11.67
CA ALA A 499 14.23 -6.06 -10.57
C ALA A 499 15.51 -6.86 -10.28
N ASP A 500 15.43 -8.20 -10.26
CA ASP A 500 16.60 -9.06 -10.12
C ASP A 500 17.58 -8.91 -11.31
N GLN A 501 17.06 -8.82 -12.52
CA GLN A 501 17.88 -8.56 -13.70
C GLN A 501 18.62 -7.22 -13.60
N ASN A 502 17.94 -6.18 -13.12
CA ASN A 502 18.50 -4.83 -13.01
C ASN A 502 19.56 -4.74 -11.91
N ARG A 503 19.27 -5.26 -10.72
CA ARG A 503 20.12 -5.12 -9.54
C ARG A 503 21.21 -6.17 -9.46
N TYR A 504 20.90 -7.41 -9.84
CA TYR A 504 21.76 -8.58 -9.64
C TYR A 504 22.12 -9.31 -10.92
N ALA A 505 21.89 -8.71 -12.09
CA ALA A 505 22.13 -9.29 -13.41
C ALA A 505 21.48 -10.68 -13.59
N GLY A 506 20.31 -10.89 -12.96
CA GLY A 506 19.56 -12.15 -13.04
C GLY A 506 20.12 -13.29 -12.18
N ALA A 507 20.97 -12.98 -11.19
CA ALA A 507 21.63 -13.99 -10.36
C ALA A 507 20.65 -14.83 -9.51
N ASN A 508 19.42 -14.35 -9.29
CA ASN A 508 18.39 -15.04 -8.54
C ASN A 508 17.23 -15.52 -9.43
N LYS A 509 17.27 -15.27 -10.74
CA LYS A 509 16.19 -15.56 -11.68
C LYS A 509 15.57 -16.94 -11.49
N CYS A 510 16.37 -17.98 -11.41
CA CYS A 510 15.85 -19.35 -11.28
C CYS A 510 15.25 -19.64 -9.88
N VAL A 511 15.75 -18.98 -8.84
CA VAL A 511 15.17 -19.08 -7.49
C VAL A 511 13.77 -18.47 -7.51
N LEU A 512 13.64 -17.26 -8.05
CA LEU A 512 12.38 -16.54 -8.17
C LEU A 512 11.34 -17.30 -8.99
N TRP A 513 11.73 -17.76 -10.19
CA TRP A 513 10.82 -18.56 -11.03
C TRP A 513 10.34 -19.85 -10.36
N LYS A 514 11.21 -20.56 -9.64
CA LYS A 514 10.82 -21.77 -8.90
C LYS A 514 9.85 -21.45 -7.78
N ALA A 515 10.08 -20.35 -7.06
CA ALA A 515 9.18 -19.91 -5.99
C ALA A 515 7.79 -19.55 -6.54
N PHE A 516 7.69 -18.73 -7.57
CA PHE A 516 6.41 -18.40 -8.21
C PHE A 516 5.71 -19.62 -8.82
N ALA A 517 6.45 -20.45 -9.53
CA ALA A 517 5.92 -21.68 -10.12
C ALA A 517 5.37 -22.65 -9.06
N SER A 518 5.96 -22.71 -7.86
CA SER A 518 5.45 -23.55 -6.76
C SER A 518 4.02 -23.22 -6.35
N ARG A 519 3.57 -22.01 -6.68
CA ARG A 519 2.23 -21.48 -6.39
C ARG A 519 1.40 -21.25 -7.66
N GLY A 520 1.72 -21.94 -8.75
CA GLY A 520 0.94 -21.89 -9.99
C GLY A 520 1.24 -20.68 -10.88
N LEU A 521 2.12 -19.74 -10.46
CA LEU A 521 2.45 -18.53 -11.23
C LEU A 521 3.75 -18.74 -12.04
N GLY A 522 3.85 -19.88 -12.73
CA GLY A 522 5.03 -20.26 -13.54
C GLY A 522 5.14 -19.51 -14.85
N PHE A 523 6.09 -19.94 -15.68
CA PHE A 523 6.49 -19.22 -16.90
C PHE A 523 5.39 -19.09 -17.94
N LYS A 524 4.47 -20.07 -18.02
CA LYS A 524 3.34 -20.09 -18.95
C LYS A 524 1.99 -19.84 -18.27
N ALA A 525 2.00 -19.35 -17.03
CA ALA A 525 0.76 -18.99 -16.37
C ALA A 525 0.01 -17.91 -17.17
N PHE A 526 -1.28 -18.10 -17.35
CA PHE A 526 -2.13 -17.24 -18.16
C PHE A 526 -3.59 -17.39 -17.74
N ASP A 527 -4.33 -16.29 -17.75
CA ASP A 527 -5.78 -16.25 -17.54
C ASP A 527 -6.25 -17.09 -16.33
N TYR A 528 -5.63 -16.82 -15.18
CA TYR A 528 -5.88 -17.49 -13.89
C TYR A 528 -5.76 -19.02 -13.92
N THR A 529 -4.98 -19.54 -14.85
CA THR A 529 -4.67 -20.98 -14.94
C THR A 529 -3.31 -21.25 -14.33
N ASP A 530 -3.25 -22.18 -13.37
CA ASP A 530 -2.00 -22.58 -12.74
C ASP A 530 -1.02 -23.16 -13.78
N ASP A 531 0.19 -22.66 -13.73
CA ASP A 531 1.33 -23.21 -14.47
C ASP A 531 2.53 -23.39 -13.55
N PHE A 532 3.17 -24.52 -13.63
CA PHE A 532 4.35 -24.89 -12.84
C PHE A 532 5.62 -24.96 -13.67
N SER A 533 5.55 -24.50 -14.93
CA SER A 533 6.70 -24.54 -15.85
C SER A 533 7.73 -23.44 -15.50
N LEU A 534 8.97 -23.71 -15.85
CA LEU A 534 10.09 -22.79 -15.68
C LEU A 534 10.57 -22.33 -17.07
N PRO A 535 11.18 -21.15 -17.18
CA PRO A 535 11.84 -20.74 -18.41
C PRO A 535 13.08 -21.61 -18.69
N ASP A 536 13.51 -21.63 -19.96
CA ASP A 536 14.71 -22.35 -20.37
C ASP A 536 15.93 -21.91 -19.54
N GLY A 537 16.70 -22.88 -19.10
CA GLY A 537 17.89 -22.67 -18.27
C GLY A 537 17.62 -22.63 -16.75
N CYS A 538 16.38 -22.70 -16.33
CA CYS A 538 16.01 -22.90 -14.93
C CYS A 538 15.46 -24.29 -14.68
#